data_dfbd9af569620e6d70d5f21380a8e89d
#
_entry.id   dfbd9af569620e6d70d5f21380a8e89d
#
_cell.length_a   1.000
_cell.length_b   1.000
_cell.length_c   1.000
_cell.angle_alpha   90.00
_cell.angle_beta   90.00
_cell.angle_gamma   90.00
#
_symmetry.space_group_name_H-M   'P 1'
#
loop_
_entity.id
_entity.type
_entity.pdbx_description
1 polymer ?
#
loop_
_entity_poly.entity_id
_entity_poly.type
_entity_poly.pdbx_seq_one_letter_code
_entity_poly.pdbx_strand_id
1 'polypeptide(L)'
;MDSGILSRVLDDIREYGGDFVIEEFDVGHEAHDPSSARITVEAPDDESLQRLLMRLQTRGVNQLSHGDATVATSDRDGVLPDGFYATTNLETRVRLGGRWYDVGHTEMDCGLVVEESAAGGPRVRTVPMSDVTRGMRIVVGAAGIQVSVPSSSPSSVAVSTFGAEHGHERPQTVLVRQVADGMRQARADGKRLLWVAGPGVVHAGGVPAMAALVRAGWVDVLFAGNAVAALDIETALYGSHDSSSPPGYEHGHEHRVRAVNTIRKAGSIDRAVRDGVLTSGMMHALVTEGKRFVLVGSVRDDGPLPEVHTDIVEGQRAMREEVRDLGYCLMMATQLYAVATAGILPASVPLVCVDINPATVTRLADRGTGQGRGIVTDVGLFLEQLALELVAD
;
A
#
# COMPACT_ATOMS: atom_id res chain seq x y z
N MET A 1 -22.11 -5.60 -14.89
CA MET A 1 -23.09 -4.73 -14.22
C MET A 1 -22.83 -4.56 -12.71
N ASP A 2 -21.82 -5.18 -12.12
CA ASP A 2 -21.78 -5.36 -10.65
C ASP A 2 -20.61 -4.72 -9.93
N SER A 3 -20.06 -3.61 -10.44
CA SER A 3 -19.02 -2.87 -9.72
C SER A 3 -19.55 -2.11 -8.50
N GLY A 4 -20.88 -1.93 -8.38
CA GLY A 4 -21.50 -1.10 -7.35
C GLY A 4 -21.07 0.38 -7.40
N ILE A 5 -20.31 0.79 -8.42
CA ILE A 5 -19.80 2.16 -8.56
C ILE A 5 -20.93 3.16 -8.67
N LEU A 6 -21.91 2.89 -9.53
CA LEU A 6 -23.04 3.80 -9.72
C LEU A 6 -23.81 4.03 -8.41
N SER A 7 -24.14 2.98 -7.66
CA SER A 7 -24.81 3.11 -6.36
C SER A 7 -24.04 4.01 -5.41
N ARG A 8 -22.72 3.78 -5.28
CA ARG A 8 -21.83 4.59 -4.41
C ARG A 8 -21.72 6.04 -4.88
N VAL A 9 -21.72 6.26 -6.20
CA VAL A 9 -21.71 7.62 -6.79
C VAL A 9 -22.99 8.36 -6.41
N LEU A 10 -24.16 7.72 -6.54
CA LEU A 10 -25.44 8.33 -6.17
C LEU A 10 -25.56 8.58 -4.66
N ASP A 11 -25.01 7.68 -3.83
CA ASP A 11 -24.96 7.85 -2.38
C ASP A 11 -24.04 9.02 -2.02
N ASP A 12 -22.82 9.11 -2.60
CA ASP A 12 -21.90 10.22 -2.41
C ASP A 12 -22.56 11.57 -2.80
N ILE A 13 -23.29 11.65 -3.93
CA ILE A 13 -24.00 12.89 -4.34
C ILE A 13 -24.99 13.34 -3.26
N ARG A 14 -25.79 12.43 -2.72
CA ARG A 14 -26.78 12.74 -1.69
C ARG A 14 -26.13 13.11 -0.35
N GLU A 15 -25.09 12.41 0.04
CA GLU A 15 -24.34 12.68 1.28
C GLU A 15 -23.74 14.09 1.28
N TYR A 16 -23.28 14.57 0.13
CA TYR A 16 -22.75 15.93 -0.05
C TYR A 16 -23.82 16.98 -0.32
N GLY A 17 -25.11 16.62 -0.17
CA GLY A 17 -26.21 17.56 -0.32
C GLY A 17 -26.49 17.98 -1.76
N GLY A 18 -25.98 17.22 -2.72
CA GLY A 18 -26.23 17.44 -4.16
C GLY A 18 -27.51 16.77 -4.64
N ASP A 19 -27.99 17.21 -5.78
CA ASP A 19 -29.05 16.57 -6.55
C ASP A 19 -28.49 16.08 -7.90
N PHE A 20 -29.19 15.14 -8.54
CA PHE A 20 -28.71 14.56 -9.78
C PHE A 20 -29.82 14.16 -10.74
N VAL A 21 -29.48 14.19 -12.04
CA VAL A 21 -30.31 13.63 -13.12
C VAL A 21 -29.42 12.67 -13.93
N ILE A 22 -29.88 11.43 -14.09
CA ILE A 22 -29.24 10.48 -15.00
C ILE A 22 -29.77 10.76 -16.41
N GLU A 23 -28.92 11.27 -17.30
CA GLU A 23 -29.29 11.64 -18.66
C GLU A 23 -29.16 10.48 -19.62
N GLU A 24 -28.15 9.67 -19.47
CA GLU A 24 -27.89 8.48 -20.28
C GLU A 24 -27.42 7.35 -19.38
N PHE A 25 -27.89 6.15 -19.68
CA PHE A 25 -27.42 4.94 -19.01
C PHE A 25 -27.39 3.80 -20.03
N ASP A 26 -26.18 3.37 -20.36
CA ASP A 26 -25.91 2.28 -21.28
C ASP A 26 -25.34 1.09 -20.51
N VAL A 27 -26.00 -0.06 -20.64
CA VAL A 27 -25.64 -1.28 -19.90
C VAL A 27 -25.05 -2.29 -20.89
N GLY A 28 -23.84 -2.71 -20.63
CA GLY A 28 -23.19 -3.78 -21.39
C GLY A 28 -24.01 -5.07 -21.37
N HIS A 29 -24.11 -5.75 -22.50
CA HIS A 29 -24.89 -6.96 -22.66
C HIS A 29 -24.20 -8.21 -22.12
N GLU A 30 -22.86 -8.21 -22.10
CA GLU A 30 -22.03 -9.30 -21.57
C GLU A 30 -21.26 -8.87 -20.31
N ALA A 31 -20.75 -9.84 -19.56
CA ALA A 31 -20.03 -9.57 -18.31
C ALA A 31 -18.75 -8.72 -18.48
N HIS A 32 -18.20 -8.68 -19.69
CA HIS A 32 -16.99 -7.92 -20.05
C HIS A 32 -17.29 -6.59 -20.76
N ASP A 33 -18.56 -6.35 -21.15
CA ASP A 33 -18.93 -5.11 -21.81
C ASP A 33 -18.92 -3.94 -20.83
N PRO A 34 -18.32 -2.80 -21.19
CA PRO A 34 -18.37 -1.61 -20.36
C PRO A 34 -19.80 -1.08 -20.29
N SER A 35 -20.23 -0.71 -19.09
CA SER A 35 -21.45 0.07 -18.89
C SER A 35 -21.06 1.52 -18.66
N SER A 36 -21.85 2.47 -19.15
CA SER A 36 -21.60 3.89 -18.97
C SER A 36 -22.85 4.63 -18.47
N ALA A 37 -22.63 5.69 -17.71
CA ALA A 37 -23.70 6.59 -17.27
C ALA A 37 -23.25 8.04 -17.42
N ARG A 38 -24.16 8.89 -17.89
CA ARG A 38 -23.99 10.35 -17.88
C ARG A 38 -24.94 10.93 -16.86
N ILE A 39 -24.40 11.67 -15.91
CA ILE A 39 -25.15 12.22 -14.78
C ILE A 39 -24.88 13.72 -14.72
N THR A 40 -25.95 14.52 -14.71
CA THR A 40 -25.87 15.93 -14.37
C THR A 40 -26.04 16.05 -12.87
N VAL A 41 -25.12 16.80 -12.24
CA VAL A 41 -25.06 16.99 -10.80
C VAL A 41 -25.21 18.47 -10.48
N GLU A 42 -26.05 18.78 -9.50
CA GLU A 42 -26.25 20.12 -8.95
C GLU A 42 -25.86 20.13 -7.46
N ALA A 43 -25.33 21.25 -6.98
CA ALA A 43 -25.00 21.46 -5.57
C ALA A 43 -25.45 22.85 -5.14
N PRO A 44 -25.64 23.09 -3.81
CA PRO A 44 -26.16 24.36 -3.30
C PRO A 44 -25.28 25.59 -3.61
N ASP A 45 -23.98 25.39 -3.75
CA ASP A 45 -22.97 26.42 -4.03
C ASP A 45 -21.75 25.83 -4.74
N ASP A 46 -20.91 26.71 -5.30
CA ASP A 46 -19.73 26.31 -6.06
C ASP A 46 -18.70 25.53 -5.22
N GLU A 47 -18.54 25.87 -3.93
CA GLU A 47 -17.62 25.18 -3.03
C GLU A 47 -18.07 23.73 -2.77
N SER A 48 -19.36 23.56 -2.50
CA SER A 48 -19.99 22.23 -2.34
C SER A 48 -19.89 21.42 -3.62
N LEU A 49 -20.11 22.05 -4.78
CA LEU A 49 -19.95 21.41 -6.08
C LEU A 49 -18.50 20.94 -6.30
N GLN A 50 -17.51 21.76 -6.03
CA GLN A 50 -16.09 21.39 -6.18
C GLN A 50 -15.72 20.22 -5.25
N ARG A 51 -16.17 20.26 -3.99
CA ARG A 51 -15.95 19.16 -3.04
C ARG A 51 -16.60 17.85 -3.54
N LEU A 52 -17.84 17.93 -4.01
CA LEU A 52 -18.55 16.79 -4.58
C LEU A 52 -17.83 16.23 -5.80
N LEU A 53 -17.43 17.07 -6.74
CA LEU A 53 -16.71 16.64 -7.95
C LEU A 53 -15.37 15.94 -7.60
N MET A 54 -14.60 16.48 -6.66
CA MET A 54 -13.40 15.82 -6.14
C MET A 54 -13.72 14.46 -5.52
N ARG A 55 -14.80 14.36 -4.75
CA ARG A 55 -15.25 13.09 -4.18
C ARG A 55 -15.62 12.08 -5.26
N LEU A 56 -16.36 12.47 -6.27
CA LEU A 56 -16.76 11.61 -7.38
C LEU A 56 -15.56 11.12 -8.20
N GLN A 57 -14.52 11.94 -8.35
CA GLN A 57 -13.27 11.52 -9.01
C GLN A 57 -12.57 10.38 -8.25
N THR A 58 -12.72 10.29 -6.92
CA THR A 58 -12.19 9.13 -6.18
C THR A 58 -12.85 7.80 -6.59
N ARG A 59 -14.02 7.86 -7.23
CA ARG A 59 -14.75 6.70 -7.79
C ARG A 59 -14.46 6.48 -9.28
N GLY A 60 -13.59 7.29 -9.88
CA GLY A 60 -13.29 7.22 -11.31
C GLY A 60 -14.28 8.01 -12.21
N VAL A 61 -15.14 8.83 -11.60
CA VAL A 61 -16.05 9.70 -12.35
C VAL A 61 -15.31 10.92 -12.87
N ASN A 62 -15.46 11.23 -14.15
CA ASN A 62 -14.81 12.36 -14.79
C ASN A 62 -15.81 13.36 -15.34
N GLN A 63 -15.46 14.65 -15.33
CA GLN A 63 -16.26 15.69 -15.96
C GLN A 63 -16.15 15.59 -17.49
N LEU A 64 -17.25 15.87 -18.20
CA LEU A 64 -17.29 15.87 -19.67
C LEU A 64 -16.59 17.10 -20.26
N SER A 65 -16.68 18.28 -19.59
CA SER A 65 -16.03 19.48 -20.09
C SER A 65 -14.60 19.56 -19.54
N HIS A 66 -13.64 19.64 -20.44
CA HIS A 66 -12.21 19.65 -20.10
C HIS A 66 -11.63 21.07 -20.29
N GLY A 67 -11.81 21.92 -19.28
CA GLY A 67 -10.99 23.11 -19.12
C GLY A 67 -9.55 22.73 -18.72
N ASP A 68 -8.64 23.70 -18.71
CA ASP A 68 -7.33 23.49 -18.11
C ASP A 68 -7.43 23.51 -16.57
N ALA A 69 -6.53 22.78 -15.91
CA ALA A 69 -6.43 22.79 -14.46
C ALA A 69 -6.01 24.17 -13.95
N THR A 70 -6.63 24.60 -12.86
CA THR A 70 -6.24 25.81 -12.14
C THR A 70 -5.09 25.49 -11.19
N VAL A 71 -4.15 26.41 -11.08
CA VAL A 71 -2.95 26.25 -10.26
C VAL A 71 -2.84 27.43 -9.29
N ALA A 72 -2.66 27.15 -8.01
CA ALA A 72 -2.35 28.14 -6.98
C ALA A 72 -0.95 27.91 -6.40
N THR A 73 -0.34 28.98 -5.88
CA THR A 73 1.00 28.90 -5.30
C THR A 73 0.90 28.74 -3.79
N SER A 74 1.65 27.77 -3.22
CA SER A 74 1.80 27.64 -1.78
C SER A 74 2.49 28.89 -1.20
N ASP A 75 1.93 29.44 -0.13
CA ASP A 75 2.44 30.65 0.55
C ASP A 75 3.45 30.33 1.67
N ARG A 76 3.52 29.08 2.13
CA ARG A 76 4.46 28.60 3.17
C ARG A 76 4.77 27.13 3.06
N ASP A 77 5.85 26.73 3.73
CA ASP A 77 6.27 25.33 3.79
C ASP A 77 5.25 24.48 4.57
N GLY A 78 5.02 23.24 4.09
CA GLY A 78 4.12 22.29 4.73
C GLY A 78 2.63 22.60 4.60
N VAL A 79 2.23 23.55 3.74
CA VAL A 79 0.84 23.99 3.59
C VAL A 79 0.42 23.93 2.12
N LEU A 80 -0.64 23.21 1.83
CA LEU A 80 -1.30 23.20 0.52
C LEU A 80 -2.26 24.39 0.42
N PRO A 81 -2.40 25.04 -0.76
CA PRO A 81 -3.34 26.15 -0.96
C PRO A 81 -4.79 25.71 -0.72
N ASP A 82 -5.65 26.63 -0.32
CA ASP A 82 -7.09 26.37 -0.18
C ASP A 82 -7.66 25.83 -1.50
N GLY A 83 -8.56 24.85 -1.39
CA GLY A 83 -9.17 24.19 -2.54
C GLY A 83 -8.24 23.29 -3.33
N PHE A 84 -7.06 22.90 -2.79
CA PHE A 84 -6.17 21.97 -3.46
C PHE A 84 -6.87 20.66 -3.84
N TYR A 85 -6.44 20.06 -4.94
CA TYR A 85 -6.91 18.72 -5.32
C TYR A 85 -6.21 17.67 -4.47
N ALA A 86 -6.99 16.92 -3.68
CA ALA A 86 -6.50 15.79 -2.90
C ALA A 86 -6.45 14.53 -3.78
N THR A 87 -5.27 13.96 -3.91
CA THR A 87 -5.04 12.83 -4.80
C THR A 87 -5.61 11.51 -4.25
N THR A 88 -5.96 10.63 -5.18
CA THR A 88 -6.08 9.20 -4.95
C THR A 88 -4.86 8.48 -5.54
N ASN A 89 -4.76 7.18 -5.35
CA ASN A 89 -3.73 6.37 -6.01
C ASN A 89 -4.14 5.88 -7.41
N LEU A 90 -5.27 6.36 -7.96
CA LEU A 90 -5.71 6.10 -9.33
C LEU A 90 -4.80 6.77 -10.34
N GLU A 91 -4.66 6.18 -11.53
CA GLU A 91 -4.01 6.83 -12.65
C GLU A 91 -4.68 8.16 -12.93
N THR A 92 -3.89 9.23 -12.91
CA THR A 92 -4.38 10.60 -12.95
C THR A 92 -3.66 11.36 -14.06
N ARG A 93 -4.41 12.19 -14.78
CA ARG A 93 -3.91 13.10 -15.82
C ARG A 93 -4.37 14.52 -15.51
N VAL A 94 -3.54 15.48 -15.80
CA VAL A 94 -3.83 16.91 -15.61
C VAL A 94 -3.69 17.64 -16.94
N ARG A 95 -4.67 18.46 -17.27
CA ARG A 95 -4.68 19.28 -18.48
C ARG A 95 -4.10 20.67 -18.21
N LEU A 96 -3.06 21.02 -18.94
CA LEU A 96 -2.37 22.31 -18.83
C LEU A 96 -2.06 22.83 -20.23
N GLY A 97 -2.47 24.05 -20.55
CA GLY A 97 -2.27 24.67 -21.86
C GLY A 97 -2.86 23.84 -23.00
N GLY A 98 -4.03 23.26 -22.79
CA GLY A 98 -4.74 22.43 -23.77
C GLY A 98 -4.18 21.02 -23.97
N ARG A 99 -3.15 20.60 -23.21
CA ARG A 99 -2.52 19.27 -23.31
C ARG A 99 -2.65 18.49 -22.03
N TRP A 100 -2.77 17.15 -22.15
CA TRP A 100 -2.83 16.23 -21.01
C TRP A 100 -1.42 15.75 -20.62
N TYR A 101 -1.16 15.75 -19.32
CA TYR A 101 0.07 15.27 -18.71
C TYR A 101 -0.25 14.19 -17.69
N ASP A 102 0.43 13.06 -17.78
CA ASP A 102 0.28 11.97 -16.83
C ASP A 102 0.96 12.38 -15.51
N VAL A 103 0.29 12.07 -14.38
CA VAL A 103 0.85 12.29 -13.06
C VAL A 103 1.85 11.17 -12.76
N GLY A 104 3.10 11.53 -12.55
CA GLY A 104 4.12 10.59 -12.14
C GLY A 104 3.89 10.12 -10.70
N HIS A 105 3.82 8.82 -10.51
CA HIS A 105 3.75 8.16 -9.20
C HIS A 105 2.56 8.61 -8.36
N THR A 106 1.38 8.07 -8.69
CA THR A 106 0.14 8.37 -7.96
C THR A 106 0.13 7.72 -6.58
N GLU A 107 -0.17 8.51 -5.56
CA GLU A 107 -0.35 8.11 -4.16
C GLU A 107 -1.53 8.88 -3.54
N MET A 108 -2.09 8.36 -2.46
CA MET A 108 -3.25 8.97 -1.78
C MET A 108 -2.86 10.17 -0.92
N ASP A 109 -3.84 11.03 -0.68
CA ASP A 109 -3.80 12.10 0.32
C ASP A 109 -2.67 13.12 0.09
N CYS A 110 -2.32 13.38 -1.16
CA CYS A 110 -1.29 14.34 -1.58
C CYS A 110 -1.88 15.49 -2.41
N GLY A 111 -1.11 16.55 -2.59
CA GLY A 111 -1.37 17.56 -3.62
C GLY A 111 -0.76 17.16 -4.96
N LEU A 112 -1.15 17.85 -6.04
CA LEU A 112 -0.52 17.74 -7.35
C LEU A 112 0.34 18.99 -7.61
N VAL A 113 1.65 18.81 -7.69
CA VAL A 113 2.59 19.90 -8.01
C VAL A 113 2.91 19.93 -9.50
N VAL A 114 2.90 21.13 -10.07
CA VAL A 114 3.28 21.41 -11.46
C VAL A 114 4.67 22.04 -11.47
N GLU A 115 5.63 21.34 -12.03
CA GLU A 115 7.04 21.74 -12.13
C GLU A 115 7.43 21.88 -13.60
N GLU A 116 8.51 22.63 -13.88
CA GLU A 116 9.13 22.64 -15.20
C GLU A 116 10.09 21.45 -15.32
N SER A 117 9.93 20.65 -16.37
CA SER A 117 10.82 19.54 -16.66
C SER A 117 12.14 20.02 -17.24
N ALA A 118 13.24 19.37 -16.91
CA ALA A 118 14.54 19.61 -17.53
C ALA A 118 14.54 19.41 -19.06
N ALA A 119 13.62 18.62 -19.59
CA ALA A 119 13.43 18.41 -21.03
C ALA A 119 12.55 19.49 -21.71
N GLY A 120 12.07 20.47 -20.92
CA GLY A 120 11.13 21.50 -21.34
C GLY A 120 9.68 21.05 -21.22
N GLY A 121 8.82 21.97 -20.74
CA GLY A 121 7.39 21.74 -20.52
C GLY A 121 7.03 21.25 -19.11
N PRO A 122 5.73 21.27 -18.78
CA PRO A 122 5.28 20.93 -17.44
C PRO A 122 5.42 19.43 -17.15
N ARG A 123 5.79 19.13 -15.90
CA ARG A 123 5.73 17.81 -15.27
C ARG A 123 4.80 17.89 -14.08
N VAL A 124 3.94 16.91 -13.93
CA VAL A 124 3.02 16.83 -12.79
C VAL A 124 3.35 15.59 -11.96
N ARG A 125 3.42 15.76 -10.65
CA ARG A 125 3.60 14.66 -9.69
C ARG A 125 2.83 14.92 -8.41
N THR A 126 2.63 13.87 -7.62
CA THR A 126 2.13 13.99 -6.25
C THR A 126 3.17 14.64 -5.34
N VAL A 127 2.70 15.37 -4.34
CA VAL A 127 3.52 15.94 -3.27
C VAL A 127 2.81 15.76 -1.93
N PRO A 128 3.40 15.03 -0.98
CA PRO A 128 2.86 14.94 0.37
C PRO A 128 3.01 16.30 1.08
N MET A 129 2.11 16.57 2.02
CA MET A 129 2.07 17.87 2.71
C MET A 129 3.41 18.22 3.37
N SER A 130 4.12 17.23 3.93
CA SER A 130 5.44 17.42 4.54
C SER A 130 6.53 17.93 3.58
N ASP A 131 6.34 17.73 2.29
CA ASP A 131 7.32 18.07 1.25
C ASP A 131 6.91 19.31 0.44
N VAL A 132 5.77 19.92 0.78
CA VAL A 132 5.36 21.19 0.18
C VAL A 132 6.30 22.30 0.64
N THR A 133 6.83 23.07 -0.29
CA THR A 133 7.62 24.26 -0.01
C THR A 133 6.94 25.50 -0.57
N ARG A 134 7.22 26.64 0.06
CA ARG A 134 6.74 27.95 -0.41
C ARG A 134 7.13 28.17 -1.86
N GLY A 135 6.17 28.60 -2.66
CA GLY A 135 6.38 28.85 -4.10
C GLY A 135 6.01 27.67 -5.01
N MET A 136 5.74 26.50 -4.45
CA MET A 136 5.25 25.38 -5.26
C MET A 136 3.89 25.70 -5.87
N ARG A 137 3.75 25.33 -7.15
CA ARG A 137 2.52 25.49 -7.94
C ARG A 137 1.68 24.24 -7.80
N ILE A 138 0.55 24.32 -7.10
CA ILE A 138 -0.33 23.21 -6.73
C ILE A 138 -1.64 23.31 -7.49
N VAL A 139 -2.12 22.19 -8.03
CA VAL A 139 -3.42 22.12 -8.70
C VAL A 139 -4.55 22.29 -7.69
N VAL A 140 -5.51 23.16 -8.00
CA VAL A 140 -6.70 23.44 -7.18
C VAL A 140 -7.98 23.18 -7.96
N GLY A 141 -9.03 22.78 -7.25
CA GLY A 141 -10.31 22.37 -7.84
C GLY A 141 -10.23 21.05 -8.60
N ALA A 142 -11.35 20.67 -9.21
CA ALA A 142 -11.50 19.40 -9.94
C ALA A 142 -11.40 19.57 -11.47
N ALA A 143 -11.35 20.80 -11.97
CA ALA A 143 -11.30 21.07 -13.40
C ALA A 143 -9.95 20.66 -14.01
N GLY A 144 -9.98 20.14 -15.22
CA GLY A 144 -8.77 19.72 -15.94
C GLY A 144 -8.06 18.52 -15.34
N ILE A 145 -8.75 17.72 -14.53
CA ILE A 145 -8.25 16.48 -13.95
C ILE A 145 -9.08 15.31 -14.49
N GLN A 146 -8.40 14.26 -14.89
CA GLN A 146 -9.00 13.00 -15.31
C GLN A 146 -8.38 11.85 -14.52
N VAL A 147 -9.23 10.96 -14.00
CA VAL A 147 -8.81 9.76 -13.29
C VAL A 147 -9.29 8.51 -14.02
N SER A 148 -8.51 7.45 -13.94
CA SER A 148 -8.85 6.17 -14.58
C SER A 148 -8.80 5.04 -13.55
N VAL A 149 -9.86 4.25 -13.48
CA VAL A 149 -9.88 3.03 -12.68
C VAL A 149 -9.24 1.92 -13.51
N PRO A 150 -8.26 1.18 -12.99
CA PRO A 150 -7.64 0.07 -13.71
C PRO A 150 -8.68 -0.97 -14.14
N SER A 151 -8.64 -1.38 -15.40
CA SER A 151 -9.59 -2.35 -15.98
C SER A 151 -9.52 -3.73 -15.32
N SER A 152 -8.42 -4.02 -14.64
CA SER A 152 -8.17 -5.27 -13.91
C SER A 152 -8.57 -5.21 -12.43
N SER A 153 -9.09 -4.09 -11.95
CA SER A 153 -9.58 -4.01 -10.57
C SER A 153 -10.75 -4.98 -10.42
N PRO A 154 -10.63 -6.06 -9.64
CA PRO A 154 -11.81 -6.86 -9.31
C PRO A 154 -12.79 -5.97 -8.58
N SER A 155 -13.99 -5.87 -9.11
CA SER A 155 -15.06 -4.98 -8.64
C SER A 155 -15.62 -5.28 -7.26
N SER A 156 -14.95 -6.12 -6.49
CA SER A 156 -15.24 -6.33 -5.08
C SER A 156 -13.96 -6.77 -4.37
N VAL A 157 -13.66 -6.15 -3.25
CA VAL A 157 -12.71 -6.70 -2.28
C VAL A 157 -13.28 -8.04 -1.82
N ALA A 158 -12.80 -9.12 -2.43
CA ALA A 158 -13.16 -10.45 -2.00
C ALA A 158 -12.40 -10.72 -0.70
N VAL A 159 -13.02 -10.42 0.45
CA VAL A 159 -12.57 -10.91 1.74
C VAL A 159 -12.90 -12.39 1.78
N SER A 160 -11.88 -13.25 1.63
CA SER A 160 -12.04 -14.69 1.80
C SER A 160 -11.79 -15.01 3.27
N THR A 161 -12.86 -15.23 4.03
CA THR A 161 -12.79 -15.64 5.43
C THR A 161 -12.78 -17.16 5.56
N PHE A 162 -11.87 -17.69 6.37
CA PHE A 162 -11.98 -19.03 6.93
C PHE A 162 -12.87 -18.97 8.17
N GLY A 163 -14.08 -19.41 8.06
CA GLY A 163 -15.00 -19.47 9.18
C GLY A 163 -16.40 -19.67 8.68
N ALA A 164 -16.91 -20.84 8.93
CA ALA A 164 -18.22 -21.32 8.56
C ALA A 164 -19.31 -20.27 8.75
N GLU A 165 -20.07 -20.00 7.69
CA GLU A 165 -21.52 -19.97 7.80
C GLU A 165 -22.27 -19.88 6.46
N HIS A 166 -21.60 -19.67 5.29
CA HIS A 166 -22.31 -19.71 4.01
C HIS A 166 -21.46 -20.31 2.88
N GLY A 167 -21.41 -21.59 2.74
CA GLY A 167 -21.37 -22.47 1.55
C GLY A 167 -20.49 -22.21 0.33
N HIS A 168 -19.55 -21.22 0.33
CA HIS A 168 -18.62 -20.98 -0.78
C HIS A 168 -17.19 -20.72 -0.28
N GLU A 169 -16.69 -21.60 0.58
CA GLU A 169 -15.30 -21.58 1.02
C GLU A 169 -14.38 -21.96 -0.14
N ARG A 170 -13.56 -21.03 -0.60
CA ARG A 170 -12.42 -21.38 -1.45
C ARG A 170 -11.37 -22.04 -0.56
N PRO A 171 -10.90 -23.25 -0.88
CA PRO A 171 -9.82 -23.88 -0.13
C PRO A 171 -8.61 -22.93 -0.03
N GLN A 172 -7.95 -22.87 1.12
CA GLN A 172 -6.76 -22.02 1.35
C GLN A 172 -5.70 -22.23 0.26
N THR A 173 -5.50 -23.45 -0.19
CA THR A 173 -4.59 -23.81 -1.28
C THR A 173 -4.88 -23.08 -2.59
N VAL A 174 -6.15 -22.81 -2.90
CA VAL A 174 -6.53 -22.05 -4.11
C VAL A 174 -6.15 -20.58 -3.95
N LEU A 175 -6.31 -20.00 -2.77
CA LEU A 175 -5.93 -18.61 -2.50
C LEU A 175 -4.42 -18.44 -2.54
N VAL A 176 -3.67 -19.37 -1.95
CA VAL A 176 -2.19 -19.39 -1.99
C VAL A 176 -1.69 -19.48 -3.44
N ARG A 177 -2.27 -20.36 -4.26
CA ARG A 177 -1.91 -20.47 -5.68
C ARG A 177 -2.20 -19.17 -6.44
N GLN A 178 -3.35 -18.52 -6.19
CA GLN A 178 -3.65 -17.24 -6.83
C GLN A 178 -2.63 -16.15 -6.45
N VAL A 179 -2.15 -16.14 -5.19
CA VAL A 179 -1.08 -15.24 -4.77
C VAL A 179 0.22 -15.60 -5.48
N ALA A 180 0.60 -16.88 -5.50
CA ALA A 180 1.81 -17.35 -6.20
C ALA A 180 1.77 -17.00 -7.68
N ASP A 181 0.64 -17.21 -8.37
CA ASP A 181 0.47 -16.88 -9.78
C ASP A 181 0.60 -15.38 -10.05
N GLY A 182 0.03 -14.54 -9.18
CA GLY A 182 0.21 -13.09 -9.25
C GLY A 182 1.67 -12.66 -9.08
N MET A 183 2.39 -13.30 -8.17
CA MET A 183 3.82 -13.04 -7.97
C MET A 183 4.66 -13.53 -9.16
N ARG A 184 4.35 -14.72 -9.73
CA ARG A 184 5.00 -15.22 -10.94
C ARG A 184 4.78 -14.29 -12.13
N GLN A 185 3.55 -13.77 -12.29
CA GLN A 185 3.25 -12.83 -13.36
C GLN A 185 4.05 -11.53 -13.21
N ALA A 186 4.07 -10.93 -12.01
CA ALA A 186 4.86 -9.74 -11.75
C ALA A 186 6.36 -9.94 -12.07
N ARG A 187 6.89 -11.12 -11.74
CA ARG A 187 8.25 -11.52 -12.11
C ARG A 187 8.45 -11.64 -13.62
N ALA A 188 7.51 -12.28 -14.32
CA ALA A 188 7.55 -12.42 -15.78
C ALA A 188 7.55 -11.07 -16.48
N ASP A 189 6.86 -10.07 -15.89
CA ASP A 189 6.81 -8.68 -16.36
C ASP A 189 8.06 -7.86 -15.96
N GLY A 190 9.05 -8.48 -15.32
CA GLY A 190 10.29 -7.82 -14.87
C GLY A 190 10.08 -6.86 -13.71
N LYS A 191 9.00 -6.99 -12.96
CA LYS A 191 8.64 -6.12 -11.84
C LYS A 191 9.13 -6.66 -10.51
N ARG A 192 9.34 -5.74 -9.55
CA ARG A 192 9.75 -6.06 -8.18
C ARG A 192 8.57 -6.46 -7.30
N LEU A 193 8.87 -7.26 -6.28
CA LEU A 193 7.89 -7.73 -5.27
C LEU A 193 8.15 -7.04 -3.93
N LEU A 194 7.14 -6.35 -3.42
CA LEU A 194 7.15 -5.72 -2.10
C LEU A 194 6.44 -6.60 -1.08
N TRP A 195 7.08 -6.78 0.05
CA TRP A 195 6.50 -7.44 1.20
C TRP A 195 6.41 -6.47 2.39
N VAL A 196 5.30 -6.53 3.11
CA VAL A 196 5.08 -5.73 4.33
C VAL A 196 4.78 -6.68 5.46
N ALA A 197 5.65 -6.72 6.46
CA ALA A 197 5.55 -7.69 7.53
C ALA A 197 5.29 -7.03 8.90
N GLY A 198 4.40 -7.65 9.66
CA GLY A 198 4.18 -7.34 11.08
C GLY A 198 4.79 -8.40 12.00
N PRO A 199 4.84 -8.13 13.31
CA PRO A 199 5.40 -9.05 14.31
C PRO A 199 4.73 -10.44 14.33
N GLY A 200 3.47 -10.52 13.89
CA GLY A 200 2.76 -11.79 13.76
C GLY A 200 3.44 -12.81 12.85
N VAL A 201 4.23 -12.38 11.87
CA VAL A 201 5.04 -13.29 11.03
C VAL A 201 6.03 -14.10 11.88
N VAL A 202 6.69 -13.44 12.84
CA VAL A 202 7.65 -14.10 13.73
C VAL A 202 6.92 -14.96 14.78
N HIS A 203 5.86 -14.41 15.38
CA HIS A 203 5.08 -15.12 16.42
C HIS A 203 4.38 -16.38 15.89
N ALA A 204 3.94 -16.37 14.63
CA ALA A 204 3.33 -17.53 13.98
C ALA A 204 4.35 -18.54 13.42
N GLY A 205 5.65 -18.37 13.71
CA GLY A 205 6.69 -19.28 13.22
C GLY A 205 6.99 -19.17 11.72
N GLY A 206 6.56 -18.11 11.04
CA GLY A 206 6.72 -17.93 9.59
C GLY A 206 8.13 -17.58 9.12
N VAL A 207 9.08 -17.34 10.02
CA VAL A 207 10.46 -16.92 9.68
C VAL A 207 11.20 -17.89 8.77
N PRO A 208 11.18 -19.24 8.99
CA PRO A 208 11.87 -20.17 8.10
C PRO A 208 11.35 -20.12 6.66
N ALA A 209 10.02 -20.09 6.48
CA ALA A 209 9.37 -19.99 5.18
C ALA A 209 9.69 -18.65 4.49
N MET A 210 9.62 -17.55 5.25
CA MET A 210 10.00 -16.22 4.78
C MET A 210 11.46 -16.18 4.31
N ALA A 211 12.39 -16.72 5.09
CA ALA A 211 13.81 -16.78 4.71
C ALA A 211 14.04 -17.64 3.47
N ALA A 212 13.31 -18.75 3.30
CA ALA A 212 13.36 -19.57 2.09
C ALA A 212 12.89 -18.80 0.85
N LEU A 213 11.77 -18.06 0.97
CA LEU A 213 11.24 -17.23 -0.10
C LEU A 213 12.20 -16.08 -0.47
N VAL A 214 12.88 -15.48 0.50
CA VAL A 214 13.93 -14.47 0.27
C VAL A 214 15.08 -15.07 -0.54
N ARG A 215 15.60 -16.24 -0.12
CA ARG A 215 16.71 -16.93 -0.82
C ARG A 215 16.32 -17.36 -2.22
N ALA A 216 15.08 -17.78 -2.43
CA ALA A 216 14.56 -18.12 -3.75
C ALA A 216 14.26 -16.89 -4.62
N GLY A 217 14.48 -15.68 -4.08
CA GLY A 217 14.34 -14.43 -4.82
C GLY A 217 12.90 -13.91 -4.90
N TRP A 218 11.95 -14.39 -4.11
CA TRP A 218 10.56 -13.94 -4.11
C TRP A 218 10.29 -12.70 -3.25
N VAL A 219 11.32 -12.08 -2.70
CA VAL A 219 11.25 -10.82 -1.95
C VAL A 219 12.31 -9.87 -2.50
N ASP A 220 11.93 -8.72 -3.00
CA ASP A 220 12.87 -7.69 -3.47
C ASP A 220 13.01 -6.57 -2.46
N VAL A 221 11.91 -6.21 -1.80
CA VAL A 221 11.85 -5.16 -0.77
C VAL A 221 10.99 -5.63 0.39
N LEU A 222 11.45 -5.38 1.62
CA LEU A 222 10.67 -5.57 2.83
C LEU A 222 10.40 -4.24 3.52
N PHE A 223 9.12 -3.94 3.84
CA PHE A 223 8.76 -2.90 4.79
C PHE A 223 8.34 -3.52 6.11
N ALA A 224 8.90 -3.03 7.20
CA ALA A 224 8.58 -3.51 8.53
C ALA A 224 8.86 -2.45 9.62
N GLY A 225 8.39 -2.72 10.82
CA GLY A 225 8.79 -1.96 12.01
C GLY A 225 10.03 -2.53 12.68
N ASN A 226 10.65 -1.73 13.55
CA ASN A 226 11.71 -2.19 14.43
C ASN A 226 11.36 -3.50 15.16
N ALA A 227 10.11 -3.64 15.61
CA ALA A 227 9.65 -4.81 16.36
C ALA A 227 9.80 -6.13 15.58
N VAL A 228 9.56 -6.11 14.26
CA VAL A 228 9.70 -7.31 13.41
C VAL A 228 11.16 -7.75 13.33
N ALA A 229 12.03 -6.81 12.97
CA ALA A 229 13.45 -7.10 12.84
C ALA A 229 14.10 -7.49 14.18
N ALA A 230 13.72 -6.79 15.26
CA ALA A 230 14.22 -7.12 16.61
C ALA A 230 13.78 -8.50 17.09
N LEU A 231 12.52 -8.91 16.81
CA LEU A 231 12.01 -10.24 17.13
C LEU A 231 12.67 -11.35 16.29
N ASP A 232 12.86 -11.12 15.00
CA ASP A 232 13.57 -12.06 14.12
C ASP A 232 15.00 -12.30 14.60
N ILE A 233 15.72 -11.22 14.92
CA ILE A 233 17.11 -11.27 15.42
C ILE A 233 17.16 -11.91 16.81
N GLU A 234 16.21 -11.59 17.70
CA GLU A 234 16.08 -12.23 19.01
C GLU A 234 15.93 -13.74 18.87
N THR A 235 15.01 -14.17 17.98
CA THR A 235 14.77 -15.60 17.71
C THR A 235 16.01 -16.27 17.11
N ALA A 236 16.72 -15.58 16.23
CA ALA A 236 17.95 -16.11 15.62
C ALA A 236 19.12 -16.28 16.61
N LEU A 237 19.25 -15.38 17.59
CA LEU A 237 20.34 -15.39 18.55
C LEU A 237 20.07 -16.27 19.78
N TYR A 238 18.81 -16.36 20.22
CA TYR A 238 18.44 -16.98 21.50
C TYR A 238 17.44 -18.13 21.37
N GLY A 239 16.98 -18.43 20.17
CA GLY A 239 15.94 -19.41 19.89
C GLY A 239 14.52 -18.85 20.00
N SER A 240 13.56 -19.58 19.47
CA SER A 240 12.13 -19.26 19.62
C SER A 240 11.72 -19.43 21.07
N HIS A 241 10.83 -18.55 21.57
CA HIS A 241 10.14 -18.80 22.83
C HIS A 241 9.34 -20.10 22.69
N ASP A 242 9.80 -21.17 23.32
CA ASP A 242 9.04 -22.38 23.42
C ASP A 242 7.77 -22.08 24.24
N SER A 243 6.62 -22.37 23.64
CA SER A 243 5.30 -22.26 24.28
C SER A 243 5.16 -23.17 25.54
N SER A 244 6.18 -23.94 25.86
CA SER A 244 6.28 -24.78 27.08
C SER A 244 6.79 -24.02 28.32
N SER A 245 7.22 -22.76 28.20
CA SER A 245 7.62 -21.97 29.36
C SER A 245 6.41 -21.57 30.20
N PRO A 246 6.45 -21.73 31.55
CA PRO A 246 5.33 -21.40 32.41
C PRO A 246 4.90 -19.94 32.28
N PRO A 247 3.58 -19.64 32.36
CA PRO A 247 3.11 -18.24 32.37
C PRO A 247 3.71 -17.51 33.58
N GLY A 248 4.44 -16.42 33.33
CA GLY A 248 5.07 -15.60 34.36
C GLY A 248 6.60 -15.48 34.28
N TYR A 249 7.27 -16.22 33.41
CA TYR A 249 8.70 -16.02 33.12
C TYR A 249 8.85 -15.18 31.83
N GLU A 250 8.73 -13.87 31.99
CA GLU A 250 8.96 -12.90 30.90
C GLU A 250 10.47 -12.71 30.63
N HIS A 251 11.19 -13.78 30.25
CA HIS A 251 12.57 -13.63 29.74
C HIS A 251 12.61 -12.93 28.37
N GLY A 252 11.46 -12.79 27.69
CA GLY A 252 11.37 -12.20 26.35
C GLY A 252 11.84 -10.77 26.24
N HIS A 253 11.61 -9.92 27.21
CA HIS A 253 12.06 -8.52 27.17
C HIS A 253 13.58 -8.41 27.28
N GLU A 254 14.22 -9.20 28.13
CA GLU A 254 15.66 -9.19 28.30
C GLU A 254 16.38 -9.67 27.03
N HIS A 255 15.91 -10.72 26.39
CA HIS A 255 16.50 -11.26 25.16
C HIS A 255 16.39 -10.25 24.02
N ARG A 256 15.24 -9.57 23.87
CA ARG A 256 15.08 -8.52 22.87
C ARG A 256 16.07 -7.37 23.06
N VAL A 257 16.19 -6.85 24.28
CA VAL A 257 17.14 -5.77 24.57
C VAL A 257 18.56 -6.23 24.30
N ARG A 258 18.93 -7.47 24.67
CA ARG A 258 20.24 -8.05 24.38
C ARG A 258 20.49 -8.22 22.89
N ALA A 259 19.49 -8.68 22.12
CA ALA A 259 19.57 -8.82 20.66
C ALA A 259 19.83 -7.47 19.99
N VAL A 260 19.03 -6.46 20.31
CA VAL A 260 19.22 -5.09 19.81
C VAL A 260 20.59 -4.55 20.18
N ASN A 261 21.03 -4.72 21.44
CA ASN A 261 22.35 -4.27 21.91
C ASN A 261 23.49 -4.98 21.16
N THR A 262 23.33 -6.25 20.82
CA THR A 262 24.32 -7.01 20.03
C THR A 262 24.48 -6.42 18.64
N ILE A 263 23.38 -6.12 17.95
CA ILE A 263 23.42 -5.47 16.64
C ILE A 263 24.00 -4.05 16.74
N ARG A 264 23.60 -3.28 17.76
CA ARG A 264 24.15 -1.93 17.98
C ARG A 264 25.67 -1.95 18.22
N LYS A 265 26.20 -2.96 18.89
CA LYS A 265 27.66 -3.17 19.05
C LYS A 265 28.34 -3.48 17.71
N ALA A 266 27.68 -4.27 16.84
CA ALA A 266 28.15 -4.53 15.49
C ALA A 266 28.13 -3.27 14.61
N GLY A 267 27.23 -2.33 14.92
CA GLY A 267 27.03 -1.07 14.22
C GLY A 267 25.93 -1.12 13.13
N SER A 268 25.60 -2.31 12.61
CA SER A 268 24.52 -2.53 11.65
C SER A 268 24.13 -4.01 11.59
N ILE A 269 22.93 -4.30 11.08
CA ILE A 269 22.49 -5.67 10.77
C ILE A 269 23.41 -6.28 9.72
N ASP A 270 23.71 -5.53 8.67
CA ASP A 270 24.59 -5.95 7.58
C ASP A 270 26.01 -6.35 8.13
N ARG A 271 26.55 -5.56 9.01
CA ARG A 271 27.84 -5.88 9.62
C ARG A 271 27.75 -7.09 10.56
N ALA A 272 26.67 -7.22 11.34
CA ALA A 272 26.44 -8.39 12.19
C ALA A 272 26.37 -9.69 11.38
N VAL A 273 25.79 -9.66 10.20
CA VAL A 273 25.77 -10.81 9.26
C VAL A 273 27.17 -11.10 8.72
N ARG A 274 27.90 -10.09 8.23
CA ARG A 274 29.27 -10.28 7.71
C ARG A 274 30.27 -10.77 8.76
N ASP A 275 30.13 -10.31 9.99
CA ASP A 275 31.02 -10.72 11.11
C ASP A 275 30.58 -12.07 11.73
N GLY A 276 29.54 -12.73 11.18
CA GLY A 276 29.04 -14.03 11.65
C GLY A 276 28.36 -13.97 13.03
N VAL A 277 27.94 -12.79 13.48
CA VAL A 277 27.17 -12.58 14.72
C VAL A 277 25.71 -12.98 14.51
N LEU A 278 25.13 -12.60 13.37
CA LEU A 278 23.78 -13.01 12.96
C LEU A 278 23.91 -14.01 11.80
N THR A 279 23.50 -15.26 12.03
CA THR A 279 23.73 -16.39 11.11
C THR A 279 22.45 -17.03 10.57
N SER A 280 21.28 -16.59 11.02
CA SER A 280 19.98 -17.11 10.61
C SER A 280 18.90 -16.05 10.73
N GLY A 281 17.67 -16.38 10.31
CA GLY A 281 16.53 -15.49 10.36
C GLY A 281 16.22 -14.80 9.02
N MET A 282 15.14 -14.06 9.02
CA MET A 282 14.66 -13.30 7.85
C MET A 282 15.62 -12.15 7.53
N MET A 283 16.05 -11.38 8.54
CA MET A 283 16.97 -10.26 8.34
C MET A 283 18.34 -10.74 7.84
N HIS A 284 18.85 -11.89 8.34
CA HIS A 284 20.04 -12.52 7.78
C HIS A 284 19.87 -12.86 6.31
N ALA A 285 18.73 -13.48 5.92
CA ALA A 285 18.49 -13.85 4.53
C ALA A 285 18.41 -12.60 3.62
N LEU A 286 17.74 -11.54 4.04
CA LEU A 286 17.64 -10.28 3.28
C LEU A 286 19.04 -9.68 3.01
N VAL A 287 19.87 -9.62 4.04
CA VAL A 287 21.26 -9.08 3.90
C VAL A 287 22.09 -9.98 2.99
N THR A 288 22.06 -11.31 3.20
CA THR A 288 22.85 -12.26 2.42
C THR A 288 22.51 -12.24 0.93
N GLU A 289 21.21 -12.10 0.62
CA GLU A 289 20.70 -12.03 -0.76
C GLU A 289 20.71 -10.59 -1.32
N GLY A 290 21.27 -9.62 -0.61
CA GLY A 290 21.36 -8.22 -1.04
C GLY A 290 19.99 -7.57 -1.26
N LYS A 291 18.97 -8.00 -0.53
CA LYS A 291 17.62 -7.48 -0.65
C LYS A 291 17.44 -6.21 0.15
N ARG A 292 16.58 -5.34 -0.34
CA ARG A 292 16.33 -4.05 0.31
C ARG A 292 15.29 -4.20 1.43
N PHE A 293 15.44 -3.39 2.47
CA PHE A 293 14.43 -3.26 3.51
C PHE A 293 14.35 -1.84 4.02
N VAL A 294 13.16 -1.42 4.43
CA VAL A 294 12.92 -0.15 5.10
C VAL A 294 12.27 -0.46 6.45
N LEU A 295 13.00 -0.12 7.51
CA LEU A 295 12.53 -0.27 8.89
C LEU A 295 12.18 1.10 9.45
N VAL A 296 10.94 1.26 9.93
CA VAL A 296 10.49 2.52 10.53
C VAL A 296 10.11 2.28 11.99
N GLY A 297 10.56 3.15 12.87
CA GLY A 297 10.28 3.07 14.31
C GLY A 297 8.87 3.50 14.68
N SER A 298 8.55 3.30 15.93
CA SER A 298 7.30 3.74 16.56
C SER A 298 7.56 4.37 17.92
N VAL A 299 6.54 4.96 18.52
CA VAL A 299 6.61 5.56 19.88
C VAL A 299 6.99 4.55 20.98
N ARG A 300 7.00 3.26 20.69
CA ARG A 300 7.40 2.19 21.62
C ARG A 300 8.89 1.87 21.55
N ASP A 301 9.63 2.40 20.58
CA ASP A 301 11.02 2.07 20.33
C ASP A 301 11.94 3.12 20.99
N ASP A 302 12.49 2.79 22.14
CA ASP A 302 13.41 3.61 22.94
C ASP A 302 14.87 3.16 22.81
N GLY A 303 15.30 2.81 21.66
CA GLY A 303 16.64 2.31 21.36
C GLY A 303 16.59 1.28 20.25
N PRO A 304 16.10 1.68 19.06
CA PRO A 304 15.88 0.76 17.96
C PRO A 304 17.19 0.24 17.37
N LEU A 305 17.07 -0.71 16.45
CA LEU A 305 18.19 -1.17 15.62
C LEU A 305 18.77 0.00 14.81
N PRO A 306 20.07 -0.05 14.43
CA PRO A 306 20.74 1.06 13.75
C PRO A 306 20.10 1.50 12.44
N GLU A 307 19.52 0.58 11.67
CA GLU A 307 18.92 0.85 10.36
C GLU A 307 17.46 1.35 10.45
N VAL A 308 16.93 1.54 11.63
CA VAL A 308 15.55 1.99 11.83
C VAL A 308 15.45 3.51 11.68
N HIS A 309 14.62 3.96 10.75
CA HIS A 309 14.22 5.37 10.66
C HIS A 309 13.42 5.75 11.92
N THR A 310 13.95 6.65 12.72
CA THR A 310 13.26 7.16 13.92
C THR A 310 12.42 8.39 13.64
N ASP A 311 12.71 9.11 12.55
CA ASP A 311 11.83 10.13 12.00
C ASP A 311 10.83 9.47 11.05
N ILE A 312 9.55 9.59 11.37
CA ILE A 312 8.46 8.96 10.61
C ILE A 312 8.36 9.52 9.19
N VAL A 313 8.62 10.83 9.01
CA VAL A 313 8.56 11.49 7.70
C VAL A 313 9.70 10.99 6.82
N GLU A 314 10.91 10.87 7.35
CA GLU A 314 12.05 10.29 6.65
C GLU A 314 11.81 8.81 6.31
N GLY A 315 11.21 8.05 7.23
CA GLY A 315 10.80 6.66 6.98
C GLY A 315 9.81 6.55 5.82
N GLN A 316 8.81 7.43 5.77
CA GLN A 316 7.86 7.46 4.65
C GLN A 316 8.53 7.87 3.32
N ARG A 317 9.50 8.79 3.35
CA ARG A 317 10.27 9.14 2.15
C ARG A 317 11.06 7.93 1.63
N ALA A 318 11.74 7.20 2.52
CA ALA A 318 12.43 5.98 2.17
C ALA A 318 11.49 4.90 1.58
N MET A 319 10.29 4.74 2.15
CA MET A 319 9.28 3.84 1.60
C MET A 319 8.85 4.28 0.18
N ARG A 320 8.63 5.58 -0.07
CA ARG A 320 8.27 6.12 -1.40
C ARG A 320 9.34 5.88 -2.46
N GLU A 321 10.60 5.88 -2.10
CA GLU A 321 11.69 5.57 -3.02
C GLU A 321 11.65 4.13 -3.50
N GLU A 322 11.20 3.21 -2.64
CA GLU A 322 11.17 1.78 -2.94
C GLU A 322 9.90 1.30 -3.66
N VAL A 323 8.81 2.08 -3.69
CA VAL A 323 7.57 1.63 -4.36
C VAL A 323 7.56 1.83 -5.88
N ARG A 324 8.65 2.29 -6.45
CA ARG A 324 8.79 2.42 -7.91
C ARG A 324 8.96 1.04 -8.55
N ASP A 325 8.35 0.85 -9.72
CA ASP A 325 8.45 -0.38 -10.53
C ASP A 325 8.02 -1.67 -9.82
N LEU A 326 7.09 -1.56 -8.88
CA LEU A 326 6.48 -2.72 -8.23
C LEU A 326 5.43 -3.37 -9.13
N GLY A 327 5.38 -4.69 -9.10
CA GLY A 327 4.35 -5.48 -9.78
C GLY A 327 3.40 -6.19 -8.82
N TYR A 328 3.77 -6.31 -7.54
CA TYR A 328 2.95 -6.99 -6.54
C TYR A 328 3.32 -6.57 -5.12
N CYS A 329 2.33 -6.50 -4.25
CA CYS A 329 2.52 -6.21 -2.83
C CYS A 329 1.82 -7.26 -1.96
N LEU A 330 2.56 -7.90 -1.06
CA LEU A 330 2.04 -8.84 -0.06
C LEU A 330 2.21 -8.24 1.34
N MET A 331 1.10 -8.05 2.05
CA MET A 331 1.06 -7.50 3.40
C MET A 331 0.63 -8.56 4.39
N MET A 332 1.34 -8.72 5.49
CA MET A 332 1.15 -9.84 6.43
C MET A 332 1.20 -9.39 7.88
N ALA A 333 0.15 -9.71 8.62
CA ALA A 333 0.05 -9.52 10.08
C ALA A 333 0.44 -8.11 10.55
N THR A 334 0.05 -7.09 9.80
CA THR A 334 0.32 -5.68 10.12
C THR A 334 -0.83 -4.80 9.65
N GLN A 335 -1.34 -3.97 10.54
CA GLN A 335 -2.38 -2.99 10.20
C GLN A 335 -1.78 -1.64 9.85
N LEU A 336 -0.88 -1.12 10.68
CA LEU A 336 -0.35 0.24 10.51
C LEU A 336 0.49 0.37 9.25
N TYR A 337 1.46 -0.53 9.05
CA TYR A 337 2.32 -0.51 7.86
C TYR A 337 1.55 -0.86 6.60
N ALA A 338 0.54 -1.74 6.70
CA ALA A 338 -0.32 -2.06 5.57
C ALA A 338 -1.10 -0.84 5.07
N VAL A 339 -1.70 -0.08 6.00
CA VAL A 339 -2.43 1.17 5.68
C VAL A 339 -1.48 2.23 5.10
N ALA A 340 -0.31 2.43 5.72
CA ALA A 340 0.68 3.40 5.24
C ALA A 340 1.18 3.05 3.84
N THR A 341 1.48 1.76 3.60
CA THR A 341 1.96 1.28 2.30
C THR A 341 0.87 1.38 1.23
N ALA A 342 -0.36 0.97 1.55
CA ALA A 342 -1.48 1.07 0.60
C ALA A 342 -1.73 2.52 0.12
N GLY A 343 -1.49 3.50 1.00
CA GLY A 343 -1.61 4.93 0.67
C GLY A 343 -0.59 5.41 -0.36
N ILE A 344 0.62 4.85 -0.35
CA ILE A 344 1.71 5.25 -1.26
C ILE A 344 1.83 4.38 -2.51
N LEU A 345 1.06 3.28 -2.62
CA LEU A 345 1.07 2.39 -3.77
C LEU A 345 0.11 2.88 -4.86
N PRO A 346 0.54 2.95 -6.13
CA PRO A 346 -0.37 3.15 -7.26
C PRO A 346 -1.44 2.06 -7.33
N ALA A 347 -2.66 2.43 -7.76
CA ALA A 347 -3.77 1.49 -7.89
C ALA A 347 -3.53 0.36 -8.91
N SER A 348 -2.55 0.50 -9.79
CA SER A 348 -2.14 -0.53 -10.75
C SER A 348 -1.35 -1.68 -10.11
N VAL A 349 -0.83 -1.53 -8.88
CA VAL A 349 -0.07 -2.57 -8.18
C VAL A 349 -1.03 -3.49 -7.42
N PRO A 350 -1.18 -4.78 -7.80
CA PRO A 350 -1.98 -5.74 -7.05
C PRO A 350 -1.49 -5.87 -5.62
N LEU A 351 -2.44 -5.89 -4.68
CA LEU A 351 -2.18 -5.92 -3.24
C LEU A 351 -2.95 -7.07 -2.60
N VAL A 352 -2.26 -7.87 -1.79
CA VAL A 352 -2.89 -8.90 -0.95
C VAL A 352 -2.54 -8.66 0.51
N CYS A 353 -3.56 -8.65 1.36
CA CYS A 353 -3.42 -8.58 2.82
C CYS A 353 -3.79 -9.91 3.46
N VAL A 354 -2.86 -10.48 4.22
CA VAL A 354 -3.03 -11.71 4.99
C VAL A 354 -2.97 -11.37 6.48
N ASP A 355 -4.05 -11.59 7.18
CA ASP A 355 -4.12 -11.35 8.63
C ASP A 355 -5.13 -12.30 9.28
N ILE A 356 -4.88 -12.71 10.51
CA ILE A 356 -5.82 -13.53 11.28
C ILE A 356 -7.04 -12.69 11.73
N ASN A 357 -6.87 -11.37 11.81
CA ASN A 357 -7.92 -10.45 12.23
C ASN A 357 -8.69 -9.92 11.01
N PRO A 358 -9.96 -10.29 10.83
CA PRO A 358 -10.78 -9.84 9.72
C PRO A 358 -10.95 -8.32 9.67
N ALA A 359 -10.90 -7.63 10.82
CA ALA A 359 -11.01 -6.18 10.86
C ALA A 359 -9.82 -5.47 10.19
N THR A 360 -8.61 -6.02 10.27
CA THR A 360 -7.43 -5.51 9.55
C THR A 360 -7.65 -5.60 8.05
N VAL A 361 -8.12 -6.76 7.60
CA VAL A 361 -8.37 -7.06 6.19
C VAL A 361 -9.46 -6.13 5.63
N THR A 362 -10.59 -5.98 6.35
CA THR A 362 -11.70 -5.11 5.95
C THR A 362 -11.28 -3.64 5.87
N ARG A 363 -10.51 -3.13 6.82
CA ARG A 363 -10.03 -1.74 6.80
C ARG A 363 -9.17 -1.40 5.59
N LEU A 364 -8.34 -2.33 5.15
CA LEU A 364 -7.56 -2.15 3.93
C LEU A 364 -8.44 -2.17 2.69
N ALA A 365 -9.44 -3.04 2.69
CA ALA A 365 -10.44 -3.12 1.67
C ALA A 365 -11.23 -1.83 1.49
N ASP A 366 -11.64 -1.21 2.59
CA ASP A 366 -12.46 0.01 2.59
C ASP A 366 -11.66 1.27 2.20
N ARG A 367 -10.35 1.28 2.42
CA ARG A 367 -9.48 2.41 2.09
C ARG A 367 -8.99 2.43 0.65
N GLY A 368 -8.99 1.29 -0.01
CA GLY A 368 -8.42 1.16 -1.35
C GLY A 368 -9.42 1.49 -2.46
N THR A 369 -8.89 1.83 -3.61
CA THR A 369 -9.62 1.97 -4.89
C THR A 369 -9.98 0.60 -5.49
N GLY A 370 -10.18 -0.44 -4.65
CA GLY A 370 -10.57 -1.78 -5.10
C GLY A 370 -9.41 -2.69 -5.53
N GLN A 371 -8.15 -2.27 -5.35
CA GLN A 371 -6.96 -3.05 -5.76
C GLN A 371 -6.60 -4.19 -4.79
N GLY A 372 -7.11 -4.14 -3.55
CA GLY A 372 -6.72 -5.05 -2.48
C GLY A 372 -7.57 -6.32 -2.40
N ARG A 373 -6.94 -7.46 -2.17
CA ARG A 373 -7.61 -8.71 -1.76
C ARG A 373 -7.24 -9.02 -0.31
N GLY A 374 -8.21 -9.47 0.45
CA GLY A 374 -8.01 -9.88 1.83
C GLY A 374 -8.09 -11.38 2.01
N ILE A 375 -7.16 -11.94 2.78
CA ILE A 375 -7.17 -13.36 3.18
C ILE A 375 -7.11 -13.41 4.70
N VAL A 376 -8.15 -13.94 5.32
CA VAL A 376 -8.20 -14.13 6.77
C VAL A 376 -7.69 -15.54 7.10
N THR A 377 -6.46 -15.64 7.58
CA THR A 377 -5.83 -16.91 7.94
C THR A 377 -4.63 -16.70 8.86
N ASP A 378 -4.10 -17.81 9.43
CA ASP A 378 -2.80 -17.80 10.10
C ASP A 378 -1.66 -17.52 9.11
N VAL A 379 -0.83 -16.54 9.42
CA VAL A 379 0.24 -16.07 8.52
C VAL A 379 1.40 -17.07 8.43
N GLY A 380 1.69 -17.83 9.48
CA GLY A 380 2.73 -18.87 9.47
C GLY A 380 2.37 -20.00 8.51
N LEU A 381 1.16 -20.53 8.65
CA LEU A 381 0.63 -21.56 7.76
C LEU A 381 0.54 -21.07 6.30
N PHE A 382 0.11 -19.81 6.09
CA PHE A 382 0.07 -19.21 4.76
C PHE A 382 1.46 -19.14 4.12
N LEU A 383 2.48 -18.70 4.87
CA LEU A 383 3.85 -18.59 4.39
C LEU A 383 4.47 -19.96 4.08
N GLU A 384 4.21 -20.98 4.90
CA GLU A 384 4.66 -22.36 4.64
C GLU A 384 4.09 -22.89 3.32
N GLN A 385 2.78 -22.72 3.11
CA GLN A 385 2.14 -23.15 1.86
C GLN A 385 2.63 -22.35 0.65
N LEU A 386 2.83 -21.03 0.81
CA LEU A 386 3.37 -20.20 -0.26
C LEU A 386 4.81 -20.57 -0.60
N ALA A 387 5.64 -20.92 0.38
CA ALA A 387 6.99 -21.39 0.17
C ALA A 387 7.00 -22.74 -0.55
N LEU A 388 6.13 -23.68 -0.19
CA LEU A 388 5.97 -24.94 -0.92
C LEU A 388 5.54 -24.73 -2.38
N GLU A 389 4.69 -23.74 -2.65
CA GLU A 389 4.21 -23.46 -4.01
C GLU A 389 5.26 -22.76 -4.88
N LEU A 390 6.12 -21.90 -4.29
CA LEU A 390 7.07 -21.06 -5.04
C LEU A 390 8.52 -21.56 -5.03
N VAL A 391 8.93 -22.38 -4.05
CA VAL A 391 10.32 -22.80 -3.85
C VAL A 391 10.52 -24.27 -4.25
N ALA A 392 9.44 -25.06 -4.38
CA ALA A 392 9.51 -26.46 -4.78
C ALA A 392 9.71 -26.69 -6.29
N ASP A 393 9.69 -25.63 -7.09
CA ASP A 393 10.05 -25.61 -8.52
C ASP A 393 11.52 -25.14 -8.70
#